data_85a985526a066fedce3068d0fe4b0787
#
_entry.id   85a985526a066fedce3068d0fe4b0787
#
_cell.length_a   1.000
_cell.length_b   1.000
_cell.length_c   1.000
_cell.angle_alpha   90.00
_cell.angle_beta   90.00
_cell.angle_gamma   90.00
#
_symmetry.space_group_name_H-M   'P 1'
#
loop_
_entity.id
_entity.type
_entity.pdbx_description
1 polymer ?
#
loop_
_entity_poly.entity_id
_entity_poly.type
_entity_poly.pdbx_seq_one_letter_code
_entity_poly.pdbx_strand_id
1 'polypeptide(L)'
;VRYLPIDRFDIVVAKETDENGNEKRIVKRVIGMPGDTIKYENDQLYINGKKTDEPYLKEYISKFKKDKLQSTYSYRKMFQQIAEQANSFTQDSLGNSTFTVEVPKGHYFLLGDDRLVSRDSREVGNFKASQIEGEAKLRFWPLNKIGIF
;
A
#
# COMPACT_ATOMS: atom_id res chain seq x y z
N VAL A 1 18.37 9.40 18.52
CA VAL A 1 17.18 9.86 17.78
C VAL A 1 15.95 9.14 18.29
N ARG A 2 14.96 9.91 18.62
CA ARG A 2 13.71 9.37 19.13
C ARG A 2 12.66 9.41 18.03
N TYR A 3 12.13 8.23 17.68
CA TYR A 3 11.08 8.11 16.70
C TYR A 3 9.71 8.08 17.37
N LEU A 4 8.72 8.67 16.71
CA LEU A 4 7.33 8.52 17.13
C LEU A 4 6.87 7.08 16.85
N PRO A 5 5.92 6.55 17.66
CA PRO A 5 5.36 5.25 17.38
C PRO A 5 4.72 5.21 15.99
N ILE A 6 4.78 4.06 15.34
CA ILE A 6 4.10 3.83 14.07
C ILE A 6 2.63 3.55 14.35
N ASP A 7 1.76 4.33 13.72
CA ASP A 7 0.32 4.12 13.79
C ASP A 7 -0.21 3.59 12.47
N ARG A 8 -1.34 2.91 12.55
CA ARG A 8 -2.02 2.43 11.35
C ARG A 8 -2.34 3.62 10.44
N PHE A 9 -2.17 3.42 9.15
CA PHE A 9 -2.37 4.40 8.08
C PHE A 9 -1.32 5.51 8.00
N ASP A 10 -0.29 5.48 8.84
CA ASP A 10 0.85 6.37 8.67
C ASP A 10 1.54 6.11 7.33
N ILE A 11 2.05 7.16 6.73
CA ILE A 11 2.95 7.05 5.59
C ILE A 11 4.38 6.96 6.14
N VAL A 12 5.09 5.95 5.73
CA VAL A 12 6.44 5.67 6.25
C VAL A 12 7.44 5.50 5.11
N VAL A 13 8.71 5.70 5.45
CA VAL A 13 9.83 5.33 4.59
C VAL A 13 10.32 3.95 5.01
N ALA A 14 10.42 3.04 4.07
CA ALA A 14 10.92 1.70 4.31
C ALA A 14 12.11 1.40 3.41
N LYS A 15 12.96 0.48 3.86
CA LYS A 15 14.12 0.03 3.11
C LYS A 15 13.83 -1.32 2.47
N GLU A 16 14.12 -1.43 1.19
CA GLU A 16 14.03 -2.68 0.44
C GLU A 16 15.39 -2.97 -0.17
N THR A 17 15.88 -4.20 -0.01
CA THR A 17 17.14 -4.63 -0.59
C THR A 17 16.86 -5.43 -1.86
N ASP A 18 17.48 -5.06 -2.96
CA ASP A 18 17.31 -5.77 -4.22
C ASP A 18 18.20 -7.02 -4.31
N GLU A 19 18.13 -7.73 -5.44
CA GLU A 19 18.89 -8.97 -5.68
C GLU A 19 20.40 -8.76 -5.62
N ASN A 20 20.85 -7.55 -5.92
CA ASN A 20 22.29 -7.21 -5.93
C ASN A 20 22.79 -6.68 -4.59
N GLY A 21 21.93 -6.69 -3.57
CA GLY A 21 22.27 -6.17 -2.26
C GLY A 21 22.17 -4.64 -2.15
N ASN A 22 21.66 -3.97 -3.17
CA ASN A 22 21.47 -2.52 -3.15
C ASN A 22 20.23 -2.16 -2.34
N GLU A 23 20.39 -1.19 -1.45
CA GLU A 23 19.32 -0.72 -0.60
C GLU A 23 18.55 0.40 -1.29
N LYS A 24 17.23 0.32 -1.26
CA LYS A 24 16.32 1.27 -1.88
C LYS A 24 15.32 1.75 -0.83
N ARG A 25 15.08 3.05 -0.78
CA ARG A 25 14.05 3.62 0.08
C ARG A 25 12.76 3.76 -0.71
N ILE A 26 11.67 3.34 -0.09
CA ILE A 26 10.33 3.41 -0.67
C ILE A 26 9.39 4.10 0.31
N VAL A 27 8.35 4.73 -0.21
CA VAL A 27 7.31 5.39 0.58
C VAL A 27 6.03 4.59 0.45
N LYS A 28 5.48 4.14 1.57
CA LYS A 28 4.26 3.31 1.61
C LYS A 28 3.41 3.67 2.82
N ARG A 29 2.18 3.19 2.83
CA ARG A 29 1.26 3.39 3.95
C ARG A 29 1.15 2.12 4.78
N VAL A 30 1.14 2.28 6.10
CA VAL A 30 0.96 1.16 7.03
C VAL A 30 -0.50 0.75 7.03
N ILE A 31 -0.79 -0.47 6.60
CA ILE A 31 -2.15 -1.03 6.64
C ILE A 31 -2.25 -2.06 7.76
N GLY A 32 -1.27 -2.94 7.88
CA GLY A 32 -1.25 -3.96 8.92
C GLY A 32 -0.19 -3.71 9.96
N MET A 33 -0.58 -3.78 11.23
CA MET A 33 0.29 -3.69 12.39
C MET A 33 0.68 -5.10 12.85
N PRO A 34 1.77 -5.25 13.63
CA PRO A 34 2.17 -6.57 14.13
C PRO A 34 1.00 -7.32 14.78
N GLY A 35 0.79 -8.57 14.36
CA GLY A 35 -0.26 -9.43 14.88
C GLY A 35 -1.63 -9.28 14.23
N ASP A 36 -1.78 -8.36 13.29
CA ASP A 36 -3.06 -8.16 12.61
C ASP A 36 -3.37 -9.25 11.60
N THR A 37 -4.66 -9.50 11.44
CA THR A 37 -5.23 -10.22 10.30
C THR A 37 -5.85 -9.20 9.36
N ILE A 38 -5.30 -9.07 8.16
CA ILE A 38 -5.75 -8.12 7.15
C ILE A 38 -6.47 -8.88 6.06
N LYS A 39 -7.71 -8.47 5.77
CA LYS A 39 -8.50 -9.06 4.68
C LYS A 39 -9.00 -7.96 3.76
N TYR A 40 -8.86 -8.19 2.46
CA TYR A 40 -9.56 -7.40 1.45
C TYR A 40 -10.60 -8.28 0.77
N GLU A 41 -11.76 -7.70 0.52
CA GLU A 41 -12.86 -8.36 -0.17
C GLU A 41 -13.50 -7.33 -1.09
N ASN A 42 -13.21 -7.44 -2.38
CA ASN A 42 -13.72 -6.50 -3.40
C ASN A 42 -13.55 -5.03 -2.97
N ASP A 43 -12.32 -4.66 -2.64
CA ASP A 43 -11.92 -3.31 -2.22
C ASP A 43 -12.36 -2.90 -0.81
N GLN A 44 -13.02 -3.78 -0.07
CA GLN A 44 -13.33 -3.51 1.33
C GLN A 44 -12.25 -4.10 2.24
N LEU A 45 -11.66 -3.25 3.06
CA LEU A 45 -10.67 -3.65 4.05
C LEU A 45 -11.36 -4.11 5.34
N TYR A 46 -10.88 -5.22 5.89
CA TYR A 46 -11.24 -5.71 7.23
C TYR A 46 -9.95 -5.90 8.02
N ILE A 47 -9.90 -5.33 9.21
CA ILE A 47 -8.78 -5.48 10.14
C ILE A 47 -9.26 -6.22 11.36
N ASN A 48 -8.70 -7.42 11.59
CA ASN A 48 -9.12 -8.29 12.69
C ASN A 48 -10.63 -8.54 12.68
N GLY A 49 -11.19 -8.73 11.49
CA GLY A 49 -12.60 -8.96 11.28
C GLY A 49 -13.48 -7.72 11.26
N LYS A 50 -12.91 -6.55 11.50
CA LYS A 50 -13.67 -5.30 11.56
C LYS A 50 -13.60 -4.55 10.24
N LYS A 51 -14.75 -4.21 9.69
CA LYS A 51 -14.87 -3.40 8.49
C LYS A 51 -14.21 -2.04 8.72
N THR A 52 -13.29 -1.66 7.85
CA THR A 52 -12.46 -0.46 8.02
C THR A 52 -12.45 0.32 6.71
N ASP A 53 -12.75 1.62 6.80
CA ASP A 53 -12.74 2.49 5.62
C ASP A 53 -11.32 2.96 5.31
N GLU A 54 -11.08 3.19 4.02
CA GLU A 54 -9.82 3.74 3.52
C GLU A 54 -10.09 5.08 2.80
N PRO A 55 -10.36 6.16 3.54
CA PRO A 55 -10.77 7.43 2.93
C PRO A 55 -9.70 8.06 2.03
N TYR A 56 -8.44 7.75 2.26
CA TYR A 56 -7.32 8.22 1.42
C TYR A 56 -7.36 7.62 0.01
N LEU A 57 -8.15 6.58 -0.24
CA LEU A 57 -8.33 5.97 -1.57
C LEU A 57 -9.57 6.47 -2.31
N LYS A 58 -10.33 7.37 -1.71
CA LYS A 58 -11.62 7.79 -2.27
C LYS A 58 -11.53 8.25 -3.72
N GLU A 59 -10.54 9.07 -4.02
CA GLU A 59 -10.36 9.60 -5.38
C GLU A 59 -9.95 8.51 -6.36
N TYR A 60 -9.01 7.65 -5.97
CA TYR A 60 -8.58 6.52 -6.79
C TYR A 60 -9.75 5.59 -7.12
N ILE A 61 -10.49 5.20 -6.10
CA ILE A 61 -11.64 4.28 -6.27
C ILE A 61 -12.72 4.91 -7.16
N SER A 62 -13.00 6.19 -6.97
CA SER A 62 -13.96 6.92 -7.80
C SER A 62 -13.56 6.90 -9.28
N LYS A 63 -12.29 7.17 -9.56
CA LYS A 63 -11.77 7.15 -10.93
C LYS A 63 -11.70 5.74 -11.50
N PHE A 64 -11.41 4.75 -10.67
CA PHE A 64 -11.43 3.35 -11.08
C PHE A 64 -12.85 2.93 -11.52
N LYS A 65 -13.87 3.33 -10.77
CA LYS A 65 -15.26 3.04 -11.10
C LYS A 65 -15.72 3.78 -12.34
N LYS A 66 -15.22 4.98 -12.56
CA LYS A 66 -15.63 5.82 -13.68
C LYS A 66 -15.12 5.27 -15.02
N ASP A 67 -13.81 5.01 -15.13
CA ASP A 67 -13.20 4.62 -16.39
C ASP A 67 -11.99 3.67 -16.21
N LYS A 68 -11.90 3.01 -15.07
CA LYS A 68 -10.74 2.17 -14.70
C LYS A 68 -9.43 2.92 -14.81
N LEU A 69 -9.43 4.19 -14.37
CA LEU A 69 -8.24 5.04 -14.34
C LEU A 69 -7.60 5.24 -15.73
N GLN A 70 -8.33 5.01 -16.81
CA GLN A 70 -7.78 5.15 -18.14
C GLN A 70 -7.32 6.56 -18.45
N SER A 71 -8.10 7.58 -18.05
CA SER A 71 -7.71 8.97 -18.18
C SER A 71 -6.55 9.32 -17.25
N THR A 72 -6.58 8.79 -16.04
CA THR A 72 -5.52 9.03 -15.04
C THR A 72 -4.17 8.51 -15.53
N TYR A 73 -4.17 7.32 -16.17
CA TYR A 73 -2.96 6.69 -16.68
C TYR A 73 -2.72 6.97 -18.18
N SER A 74 -3.24 8.07 -18.69
CA SER A 74 -3.08 8.42 -20.12
C SER A 74 -1.62 8.57 -20.54
N TYR A 75 -0.73 8.87 -19.57
CA TYR A 75 0.70 9.04 -19.80
C TYR A 75 1.47 7.72 -19.87
N ARG A 76 0.85 6.59 -19.50
CA ARG A 76 1.55 5.31 -19.39
C ARG A 76 0.66 4.14 -19.78
N LYS A 77 0.91 3.63 -20.97
CA LYS A 77 0.09 2.56 -21.56
C LYS A 77 0.11 1.26 -20.75
N MET A 78 1.25 0.92 -20.14
CA MET A 78 1.35 -0.27 -19.30
C MET A 78 0.40 -0.20 -18.11
N PHE A 79 0.31 0.96 -17.48
CA PHE A 79 -0.61 1.16 -16.35
C PHE A 79 -2.06 1.07 -16.80
N GLN A 80 -2.37 1.59 -17.98
CA GLN A 80 -3.71 1.46 -18.56
C GLN A 80 -4.10 0.01 -18.76
N GLN A 81 -3.19 -0.80 -19.25
CA GLN A 81 -3.44 -2.22 -19.48
C GLN A 81 -3.67 -2.99 -18.17
N ILE A 82 -2.86 -2.70 -17.16
CA ILE A 82 -3.02 -3.29 -15.82
C ILE A 82 -4.40 -2.94 -15.26
N ALA A 83 -4.76 -1.67 -15.32
CA ALA A 83 -6.04 -1.19 -14.78
C ALA A 83 -7.23 -1.77 -15.53
N GLU A 84 -7.14 -1.87 -16.85
CA GLU A 84 -8.22 -2.41 -17.68
C GLU A 84 -8.56 -3.85 -17.34
N GLN A 85 -7.54 -4.65 -17.01
CA GLN A 85 -7.71 -6.07 -16.68
C GLN A 85 -8.09 -6.32 -15.22
N ALA A 86 -7.98 -5.30 -14.36
CA ALA A 86 -8.22 -5.47 -12.94
C ALA A 86 -9.71 -5.63 -12.62
N ASN A 87 -10.03 -6.58 -11.75
CA ASN A 87 -11.40 -6.81 -11.28
C ASN A 87 -11.76 -5.94 -10.08
N SER A 88 -10.73 -5.45 -9.37
CA SER A 88 -10.88 -4.53 -8.25
C SER A 88 -9.65 -3.65 -8.19
N PHE A 89 -9.72 -2.56 -7.43
CA PHE A 89 -8.60 -1.64 -7.29
C PHE A 89 -7.47 -2.23 -6.44
N THR A 90 -7.84 -2.93 -5.37
CA THR A 90 -6.86 -3.62 -4.51
C THR A 90 -6.96 -5.13 -4.74
N GLN A 91 -5.91 -5.70 -5.34
CA GLN A 91 -5.79 -7.12 -5.59
C GLN A 91 -4.48 -7.63 -4.99
N ASP A 92 -4.39 -8.93 -4.73
CA ASP A 92 -3.11 -9.52 -4.34
C ASP A 92 -2.20 -9.70 -5.58
N SER A 93 -1.01 -10.27 -5.37
CA SER A 93 -0.03 -10.47 -6.44
C SER A 93 -0.49 -11.44 -7.52
N LEU A 94 -1.52 -12.23 -7.26
CA LEU A 94 -2.09 -13.19 -8.19
C LEU A 94 -3.38 -12.69 -8.86
N GLY A 95 -3.78 -11.46 -8.61
CA GLY A 95 -4.98 -10.87 -9.19
C GLY A 95 -6.27 -11.20 -8.45
N ASN A 96 -6.18 -11.70 -7.22
CA ASN A 96 -7.37 -12.00 -6.43
C ASN A 96 -7.91 -10.75 -5.75
N SER A 97 -9.22 -10.52 -5.88
CA SER A 97 -9.93 -9.41 -5.23
C SER A 97 -10.26 -9.70 -3.76
N THR A 98 -10.19 -10.96 -3.37
CA THR A 98 -10.38 -11.40 -1.98
C THR A 98 -9.12 -12.13 -1.54
N PHE A 99 -8.49 -11.62 -0.49
CA PHE A 99 -7.28 -12.23 0.07
C PHE A 99 -7.10 -11.85 1.52
N THR A 100 -6.34 -12.66 2.25
CA THR A 100 -6.07 -12.46 3.68
C THR A 100 -4.57 -12.55 3.93
N VAL A 101 -4.07 -11.67 4.80
CA VAL A 101 -2.67 -11.63 5.20
C VAL A 101 -2.60 -11.65 6.72
N GLU A 102 -1.80 -12.56 7.28
CA GLU A 102 -1.46 -12.56 8.69
C GLU A 102 -0.15 -11.79 8.86
N VAL A 103 -0.17 -10.72 9.65
CA VAL A 103 1.03 -9.92 9.89
C VAL A 103 1.75 -10.46 11.13
N PRO A 104 2.96 -11.01 10.97
CA PRO A 104 3.68 -11.57 12.13
C PRO A 104 4.09 -10.49 13.13
N LYS A 105 4.44 -10.91 14.33
CA LYS A 105 5.04 -10.01 15.32
C LYS A 105 6.30 -9.37 14.73
N GLY A 106 6.53 -8.11 15.06
CA GLY A 106 7.70 -7.37 14.59
C GLY A 106 7.65 -6.97 13.12
N HIS A 107 6.52 -7.19 12.45
CA HIS A 107 6.36 -6.88 11.03
C HIS A 107 5.17 -5.95 10.79
N TYR A 108 5.20 -5.32 9.61
CA TYR A 108 4.16 -4.41 9.14
C TYR A 108 3.80 -4.76 7.71
N PHE A 109 2.52 -4.66 7.41
CA PHE A 109 2.01 -4.83 6.05
C PHE A 109 1.84 -3.45 5.43
N LEU A 110 2.67 -3.13 4.43
CA LEU A 110 2.74 -1.81 3.82
C LEU A 110 2.20 -1.86 2.41
N LEU A 111 1.30 -0.94 2.08
CA LEU A 111 0.77 -0.81 0.72
C LEU A 111 0.98 0.59 0.19
N GLY A 112 1.22 0.69 -1.11
CA GLY A 112 1.12 1.97 -1.82
C GLY A 112 -0.34 2.32 -2.03
N ASP A 113 -0.64 3.61 -2.13
CA ASP A 113 -2.02 4.06 -2.35
C ASP A 113 -2.49 3.78 -3.77
N ASP A 114 -1.59 3.85 -4.76
CA ASP A 114 -1.93 3.43 -6.13
C ASP A 114 -1.86 1.91 -6.23
N ARG A 115 -2.93 1.26 -5.78
CA ARG A 115 -2.97 -0.18 -5.56
C ARG A 115 -2.74 -1.02 -6.80
N LEU A 116 -3.07 -0.50 -7.97
CA LEU A 116 -2.93 -1.25 -9.22
C LEU A 116 -1.48 -1.39 -9.67
N VAL A 117 -0.63 -0.40 -9.36
CA VAL A 117 0.72 -0.35 -9.88
C VAL A 117 1.80 -0.33 -8.80
N SER A 118 1.43 -0.21 -7.54
CA SER A 118 2.37 -0.20 -6.43
C SER A 118 3.02 -1.57 -6.25
N ARG A 119 4.35 -1.57 -6.11
CA ARG A 119 5.08 -2.74 -5.65
C ARG A 119 5.27 -2.59 -4.14
N ASP A 120 4.68 -3.48 -3.37
CA ASP A 120 4.62 -3.36 -1.92
C ASP A 120 4.58 -4.74 -1.23
N SER A 121 4.08 -4.81 0.01
CA SER A 121 4.04 -6.06 0.77
C SER A 121 3.29 -7.19 0.10
N ARG A 122 2.40 -6.89 -0.83
CA ARG A 122 1.68 -7.94 -1.58
C ARG A 122 2.62 -8.76 -2.46
N GLU A 123 3.73 -8.17 -2.89
CA GLU A 123 4.75 -8.85 -3.71
C GLU A 123 5.95 -9.29 -2.90
N VAL A 124 6.46 -8.41 -2.02
CA VAL A 124 7.73 -8.64 -1.33
C VAL A 124 7.55 -9.19 0.08
N GLY A 125 6.32 -9.29 0.57
CA GLY A 125 6.04 -9.75 1.93
C GLY A 125 6.05 -8.62 2.96
N ASN A 126 5.77 -8.98 4.20
CA ASN A 126 5.72 -8.01 5.30
C ASN A 126 7.11 -7.45 5.59
N PHE A 127 7.16 -6.17 5.94
CA PHE A 127 8.42 -5.51 6.29
C PHE A 127 8.71 -5.66 7.76
N LYS A 128 9.97 -5.92 8.10
CA LYS A 128 10.42 -5.93 9.50
C LYS A 128 10.41 -4.50 10.04
N ALA A 129 10.14 -4.36 11.34
CA ALA A 129 10.19 -3.05 11.99
C ALA A 129 11.53 -2.33 11.75
N SER A 130 12.64 -3.08 11.71
CA SER A 130 13.97 -2.53 11.44
C SER A 130 14.15 -1.95 10.04
N GLN A 131 13.26 -2.29 9.10
CA GLN A 131 13.29 -1.76 7.74
C GLN A 131 12.56 -0.41 7.62
N ILE A 132 11.82 -0.01 8.64
CA ILE A 132 11.04 1.24 8.60
C ILE A 132 11.83 2.35 9.28
N GLU A 133 11.98 3.48 8.58
CA GLU A 133 12.68 4.63 9.10
C GLU A 133 11.93 5.93 8.78
N GLY A 134 12.14 6.96 9.58
CA GLY A 134 11.70 8.31 9.27
C GLY A 134 10.19 8.53 9.25
N GLU A 135 9.38 7.60 9.78
CA GLU A 135 7.92 7.72 9.74
C GLU A 135 7.41 9.00 10.39
N ALA A 136 8.06 9.42 11.47
CA ALA A 136 7.66 10.64 12.18
C ALA A 136 7.77 11.88 11.30
N LYS A 137 8.73 11.88 10.38
CA LYS A 137 8.95 13.02 9.48
C LYS A 137 7.84 13.14 8.45
N LEU A 138 7.36 12.00 7.93
CA LEU A 138 6.35 12.01 6.89
C LEU A 138 4.97 12.44 7.37
N ARG A 139 4.66 12.30 8.67
CA ARG A 139 3.41 12.78 9.24
C ARG A 139 3.20 14.27 9.04
N PHE A 140 4.29 15.01 8.98
CA PHE A 140 4.27 16.47 8.92
C PHE A 140 4.53 17.01 7.52
N TRP A 141 4.67 16.13 6.54
CA TRP A 141 4.88 16.54 5.15
C TRP A 141 3.55 16.66 4.44
N PRO A 142 3.36 17.69 3.61
CA PRO A 142 2.19 17.74 2.74
C PRO A 142 2.16 16.55 1.80
N LEU A 143 1.04 15.83 1.76
CA LEU A 143 0.91 14.64 0.92
C LEU A 143 1.13 14.93 -0.56
N ASN A 144 0.78 16.12 -1.02
CA ASN A 144 0.96 16.51 -2.42
C ASN A 144 2.42 16.61 -2.85
N LYS A 145 3.35 16.60 -1.90
CA LYS A 145 4.80 16.64 -2.20
C LYS A 145 5.44 15.25 -2.26
N ILE A 146 4.71 14.22 -1.86
CA ILE A 146 5.24 12.84 -1.84
C ILE A 146 5.15 12.20 -3.22
N GLY A 147 4.20 12.64 -4.03
CA GLY A 147 3.96 12.04 -5.33
C GLY A 147 3.15 10.76 -5.26
N ILE A 148 3.06 10.05 -6.38
CA ILE A 148 2.30 8.82 -6.51
C ILE A 148 3.09 7.65 -5.89
N PHE A 149 2.46 6.90 -5.02
CA PHE A 149 3.10 5.74 -4.43
C PHE A 149 2.13 4.57 -4.27
#